data_f03acafd2a5d107bc1baa14546301402
#
_entry.id   f03acafd2a5d107bc1baa14546301402
#
_cell.length_a   1.000
_cell.length_b   1.000
_cell.length_c   1.000
_cell.angle_alpha   90.00
_cell.angle_beta   90.00
_cell.angle_gamma   90.00
#
_symmetry.space_group_name_H-M   'P 1'
#
loop_
_entity.id
_entity.type
_entity.pdbx_description
1 polymer ?
#
loop_
_entity_poly.entity_id
_entity_poly.type
_entity_poly.pdbx_seq_one_letter_code
_entity_poly.pdbx_strand_id
1 'polypeptide(L)'
;MLSVLIETHNDEDRLARTLASLVSGAVEGLVREVIVCDRGSTDQSWQVADHAGCVWLAGTDIAAGIARAKGDWLLFVEPGARLSPGWTEPVLRHISEADGPARFNRTRSSEEALLSRIFATRRPLAEGLVISRPQAASLAKPGMDCASIARKVKARRLSGEISAAPRH
;
A
#
# COMPACT_ATOMS: atom_id res chain seq x y z
N MET A 1 -6.87 -7.98 -11.73
CA MET A 1 -5.81 -8.45 -10.79
C MET A 1 -5.12 -7.24 -10.18
N LEU A 2 -4.57 -7.41 -8.98
CA LEU A 2 -4.01 -6.34 -8.15
C LEU A 2 -2.47 -6.43 -8.11
N SER A 3 -1.76 -5.33 -8.38
CA SER A 3 -0.35 -5.17 -8.03
C SER A 3 -0.25 -4.32 -6.78
N VAL A 4 0.51 -4.77 -5.78
CA VAL A 4 0.76 -4.00 -4.55
C VAL A 4 2.04 -3.21 -4.73
N LEU A 5 2.02 -1.91 -4.39
CA LEU A 5 3.16 -1.02 -4.46
C LEU A 5 3.50 -0.48 -3.07
N ILE A 6 4.75 -0.62 -2.69
CA ILE A 6 5.28 -0.18 -1.39
C ILE A 6 6.52 0.67 -1.67
N GLU A 7 6.55 1.91 -1.18
CA GLU A 7 7.80 2.67 -1.07
C GLU A 7 8.47 2.37 0.26
N THR A 8 9.77 2.14 0.24
CA THR A 8 10.53 1.80 1.45
C THR A 8 11.85 2.57 1.54
N HIS A 9 12.30 2.81 2.77
CA HIS A 9 13.62 3.34 3.08
C HIS A 9 14.00 2.96 4.51
N ASN A 10 14.89 1.95 4.66
CA ASN A 10 15.31 1.41 5.96
C ASN A 10 14.12 0.96 6.84
N ASP A 11 13.28 0.11 6.29
CA ASP A 11 12.03 -0.32 6.91
C ASP A 11 11.93 -1.85 7.05
N GLU A 12 13.02 -2.59 7.27
CA GLU A 12 13.03 -4.06 7.19
C GLU A 12 11.92 -4.72 8.02
N ASP A 13 11.79 -4.38 9.31
CA ASP A 13 10.75 -4.95 10.18
C ASP A 13 9.34 -4.53 9.78
N ARG A 14 9.20 -3.28 9.36
CA ARG A 14 7.90 -2.73 8.93
C ARG A 14 7.47 -3.34 7.62
N LEU A 15 8.39 -3.49 6.67
CA LEU A 15 8.15 -4.15 5.39
C LEU A 15 7.72 -5.60 5.61
N ALA A 16 8.43 -6.36 6.45
CA ALA A 16 8.08 -7.74 6.78
C ALA A 16 6.65 -7.87 7.33
N ARG A 17 6.23 -6.96 8.22
CA ARG A 17 4.87 -6.93 8.77
C ARG A 17 3.79 -6.69 7.71
N THR A 18 4.06 -5.77 6.79
CA THR A 18 3.13 -5.48 5.69
C THR A 18 3.01 -6.68 4.76
N LEU A 19 4.15 -7.24 4.34
CA LEU A 19 4.19 -8.41 3.45
C LEU A 19 3.46 -9.61 4.04
N ALA A 20 3.63 -9.87 5.34
CA ALA A 20 2.90 -10.95 6.02
C ALA A 20 1.38 -10.80 5.93
N SER A 21 0.85 -9.56 5.96
CA SER A 21 -0.59 -9.32 5.83
C SER A 21 -1.13 -9.46 4.40
N LEU A 22 -0.25 -9.49 3.39
CA LEU A 22 -0.60 -9.65 1.98
C LEU A 22 -0.66 -11.12 1.53
N VAL A 23 -0.18 -12.06 2.34
CA VAL A 23 -0.08 -13.49 1.97
C VAL A 23 -1.44 -14.06 1.57
N SER A 24 -2.52 -13.73 2.30
CA SER A 24 -3.87 -14.19 1.94
C SER A 24 -4.27 -13.76 0.53
N GLY A 25 -3.99 -12.53 0.15
CA GLY A 25 -4.28 -12.02 -1.17
C GLY A 25 -3.51 -12.72 -2.30
N ALA A 26 -2.29 -13.16 -2.03
CA ALA A 26 -1.50 -13.96 -2.96
C ALA A 26 -2.05 -15.39 -3.09
N VAL A 27 -2.39 -16.03 -1.97
CA VAL A 27 -2.97 -17.38 -1.93
C VAL A 27 -4.33 -17.42 -2.62
N GLU A 28 -5.16 -16.41 -2.43
CA GLU A 28 -6.48 -16.27 -3.07
C GLU A 28 -6.41 -15.83 -4.55
N GLY A 29 -5.21 -15.54 -5.07
CA GLY A 29 -5.00 -15.16 -6.47
C GLY A 29 -5.46 -13.74 -6.82
N LEU A 30 -5.79 -12.90 -5.83
CA LEU A 30 -6.10 -11.48 -6.03
C LEU A 30 -4.84 -10.68 -6.30
N VAL A 31 -3.80 -10.86 -5.47
CA VAL A 31 -2.50 -10.20 -5.62
C VAL A 31 -1.65 -10.94 -6.65
N ARG A 32 -1.34 -10.24 -7.74
CA ARG A 32 -0.50 -10.76 -8.82
C ARG A 32 0.99 -10.65 -8.50
N GLU A 33 1.38 -9.55 -7.88
CA GLU A 33 2.77 -9.22 -7.54
C GLU A 33 2.80 -8.14 -6.47
N VAL A 34 3.91 -8.08 -5.76
CA VAL A 34 4.25 -6.98 -4.88
C VAL A 34 5.52 -6.31 -5.44
N ILE A 35 5.47 -5.00 -5.63
CA ILE A 35 6.57 -4.18 -6.12
C ILE A 35 7.02 -3.26 -5.00
N VAL A 36 8.28 -3.36 -4.63
CA VAL A 36 8.92 -2.52 -3.61
C VAL A 36 9.82 -1.51 -4.31
N CYS A 37 9.47 -0.23 -4.20
CA CYS A 37 10.27 0.89 -4.70
C CYS A 37 11.16 1.39 -3.57
N ASP A 38 12.44 1.07 -3.66
CA ASP A 38 13.43 1.40 -2.64
C ASP A 38 14.06 2.77 -2.89
N ARG A 39 14.10 3.59 -1.85
CA ARG A 39 14.67 4.94 -1.88
C ARG A 39 16.10 4.99 -1.32
N GLY A 40 16.85 3.91 -1.46
CA GLY A 40 18.24 3.82 -1.03
C GLY A 40 18.42 3.27 0.38
N SER A 41 17.75 2.18 0.70
CA SER A 41 17.93 1.45 1.96
C SER A 41 19.34 0.90 2.11
N THR A 42 19.84 0.93 3.33
CA THR A 42 21.14 0.37 3.73
C THR A 42 21.02 -0.77 4.74
N ASP A 43 19.78 -1.06 5.17
CA ASP A 43 19.42 -2.18 6.03
C ASP A 43 19.10 -3.45 5.22
N GLN A 44 18.45 -4.43 5.82
CA GLN A 44 18.09 -5.68 5.17
C GLN A 44 16.73 -5.67 4.45
N SER A 45 16.18 -4.49 4.14
CA SER A 45 14.87 -4.38 3.47
C SER A 45 14.84 -5.14 2.14
N TRP A 46 15.94 -5.17 1.38
CA TRP A 46 16.00 -5.90 0.12
C TRP A 46 15.91 -7.43 0.31
N GLN A 47 16.57 -7.99 1.37
CA GLN A 47 16.48 -9.41 1.67
C GLN A 47 15.06 -9.81 2.07
N VAL A 48 14.38 -8.96 2.86
CA VAL A 48 12.98 -9.18 3.23
C VAL A 48 12.08 -9.23 2.00
N ALA A 49 12.27 -8.31 1.06
CA ALA A 49 11.52 -8.27 -0.20
C ALA A 49 11.82 -9.49 -1.09
N ASP A 50 13.09 -9.86 -1.23
CA ASP A 50 13.53 -11.00 -2.04
C ASP A 50 12.99 -12.33 -1.51
N HIS A 51 13.10 -12.58 -0.20
CA HIS A 51 12.56 -13.78 0.43
C HIS A 51 11.03 -13.88 0.32
N ALA A 52 10.34 -12.75 0.24
CA ALA A 52 8.90 -12.71 0.02
C ALA A 52 8.50 -12.79 -1.47
N GLY A 53 9.46 -12.91 -2.39
CA GLY A 53 9.20 -12.98 -3.83
C GLY A 53 8.73 -11.67 -4.44
N CYS A 54 9.06 -10.53 -3.85
CA CYS A 54 8.71 -9.22 -4.37
C CYS A 54 9.60 -8.81 -5.54
N VAL A 55 9.07 -7.93 -6.39
CA VAL A 55 9.88 -7.20 -7.37
C VAL A 55 10.54 -6.02 -6.65
N TRP A 56 11.87 -6.03 -6.57
CA TRP A 56 12.65 -4.95 -5.97
C TRP A 56 13.13 -3.97 -7.03
N LEU A 57 12.83 -2.69 -6.84
CA LEU A 57 13.27 -1.59 -7.70
C LEU A 57 14.14 -0.63 -6.88
N ALA A 58 15.46 -0.81 -6.97
CA ALA A 58 16.43 -0.01 -6.22
C ALA A 58 16.58 1.40 -6.79
N GLY A 59 16.61 2.42 -5.90
CA GLY A 59 16.84 3.81 -6.26
C GLY A 59 15.77 4.40 -7.18
N THR A 60 14.55 3.89 -7.12
CA THR A 60 13.47 4.32 -8.02
C THR A 60 12.33 5.01 -7.27
N ASP A 61 11.58 5.80 -8.00
CA ASP A 61 10.34 6.41 -7.52
C ASP A 61 9.11 5.53 -7.80
N ILE A 62 7.97 5.95 -7.27
CA ILE A 62 6.71 5.23 -7.44
C ILE A 62 6.23 5.20 -8.89
N ALA A 63 6.61 6.17 -9.73
CA ALA A 63 6.24 6.21 -11.13
C ALA A 63 6.83 5.00 -11.89
N ALA A 64 8.08 4.62 -11.57
CA ALA A 64 8.71 3.41 -12.10
C ALA A 64 7.96 2.15 -11.64
N GLY A 65 7.54 2.08 -10.37
CA GLY A 65 6.71 1.00 -9.85
C GLY A 65 5.37 0.86 -10.57
N ILE A 66 4.68 1.97 -10.82
CA ILE A 66 3.42 1.99 -11.56
C ILE A 66 3.61 1.51 -13.00
N ALA A 67 4.67 1.98 -13.68
CA ALA A 67 4.99 1.56 -15.03
C ALA A 67 5.33 0.07 -15.12
N ARG A 68 5.95 -0.50 -14.08
CA ARG A 68 6.33 -1.92 -14.01
C ARG A 68 5.15 -2.84 -13.67
N ALA A 69 4.11 -2.31 -13.02
CA ALA A 69 2.97 -3.07 -12.54
C ALA A 69 2.20 -3.76 -13.69
N LYS A 70 1.83 -5.03 -13.46
CA LYS A 70 1.10 -5.87 -14.42
C LYS A 70 -0.39 -6.00 -14.10
N GLY A 71 -0.80 -5.62 -12.88
CA GLY A 71 -2.20 -5.59 -12.49
C GLY A 71 -2.93 -4.41 -13.10
N ASP A 72 -4.22 -4.56 -13.33
CA ASP A 72 -5.09 -3.47 -13.80
C ASP A 72 -5.42 -2.49 -12.68
N TRP A 73 -5.34 -2.99 -11.45
CA TRP A 73 -5.52 -2.24 -10.23
C TRP A 73 -4.26 -2.26 -9.38
N LEU A 74 -4.05 -1.18 -8.65
CA LEU A 74 -2.91 -0.98 -7.76
C LEU A 74 -3.41 -0.79 -6.33
N LEU A 75 -2.69 -1.37 -5.38
CA LEU A 75 -2.85 -1.13 -3.95
C LEU A 75 -1.58 -0.45 -3.43
N PHE A 76 -1.67 0.80 -3.04
CA PHE A 76 -0.60 1.49 -2.32
C PHE A 76 -0.76 1.30 -0.81
N VAL A 77 0.28 0.83 -0.17
CA VAL A 77 0.37 0.70 1.30
C VAL A 77 1.72 1.18 1.80
N GLU A 78 1.75 1.70 3.03
CA GLU A 78 2.99 2.10 3.67
C GLU A 78 3.64 0.93 4.42
N PRO A 79 4.98 0.86 4.53
CA PRO A 79 5.65 -0.11 5.39
C PRO A 79 5.15 -0.04 6.83
N GLY A 80 4.83 -1.19 7.43
CA GLY A 80 4.26 -1.31 8.77
C GLY A 80 2.73 -1.31 8.84
N ALA A 81 2.04 -0.95 7.76
CA ALA A 81 0.60 -1.13 7.68
C ALA A 81 0.23 -2.62 7.58
N ARG A 82 -0.89 -3.01 8.20
CA ARG A 82 -1.39 -4.39 8.20
C ARG A 82 -2.83 -4.43 7.77
N LEU A 83 -3.10 -5.16 6.72
CA LEU A 83 -4.46 -5.47 6.28
C LEU A 83 -5.08 -6.51 7.23
N SER A 84 -6.31 -6.28 7.66
CA SER A 84 -7.03 -7.20 8.53
C SER A 84 -7.46 -8.46 7.76
N PRO A 85 -7.65 -9.62 8.42
CA PRO A 85 -8.16 -10.81 7.76
C PRO A 85 -9.43 -10.53 6.94
N GLY A 86 -9.55 -11.13 5.76
CA GLY A 86 -10.70 -10.94 4.87
C GLY A 86 -10.67 -9.65 4.05
N TRP A 87 -9.56 -8.92 4.02
CA TRP A 87 -9.41 -7.69 3.24
C TRP A 87 -9.58 -7.88 1.73
N THR A 88 -9.38 -9.08 1.25
CA THR A 88 -9.46 -9.45 -0.17
C THR A 88 -10.85 -9.33 -0.74
N GLU A 89 -11.87 -9.77 0.00
CA GLU A 89 -13.25 -9.75 -0.45
C GLU A 89 -13.78 -8.34 -0.76
N PRO A 90 -13.67 -7.33 0.13
CA PRO A 90 -14.12 -5.97 -0.20
C PRO A 90 -13.32 -5.33 -1.36
N VAL A 91 -12.05 -5.67 -1.52
CA VAL A 91 -11.27 -5.21 -2.68
C VAL A 91 -11.75 -5.88 -3.95
N LEU A 92 -11.94 -7.20 -3.95
CA LEU A 92 -12.41 -7.95 -5.13
C LEU A 92 -13.79 -7.44 -5.58
N ARG A 93 -14.70 -7.23 -4.63
CA ARG A 93 -16.03 -6.65 -4.92
C ARG A 93 -15.89 -5.27 -5.54
N HIS A 94 -15.05 -4.42 -4.96
CA HIS A 94 -14.85 -3.07 -5.47
C HIS A 94 -14.31 -3.06 -6.90
N ILE A 95 -13.27 -3.84 -7.21
CA ILE A 95 -12.66 -3.86 -8.55
C ILE A 95 -13.56 -4.50 -9.62
N SER A 96 -14.58 -5.27 -9.22
CA SER A 96 -15.54 -5.87 -10.14
C SER A 96 -16.80 -5.03 -10.36
N GLU A 97 -17.18 -4.19 -9.41
CA GLU A 97 -18.47 -3.48 -9.41
C GLU A 97 -18.35 -1.96 -9.55
N ALA A 98 -17.17 -1.39 -9.30
CA ALA A 98 -17.01 0.04 -9.21
C ALA A 98 -15.82 0.56 -10.02
N ASP A 99 -16.00 1.77 -10.52
CA ASP A 99 -14.94 2.59 -11.05
C ASP A 99 -14.46 3.58 -9.98
N GLY A 100 -13.16 3.85 -9.97
CA GLY A 100 -12.59 4.88 -9.13
C GLY A 100 -11.90 4.36 -7.87
N PRO A 101 -11.20 5.25 -7.16
CA PRO A 101 -10.36 4.88 -6.04
C PRO A 101 -11.12 4.52 -4.79
N ALA A 102 -10.52 3.64 -3.97
CA ALA A 102 -11.06 3.23 -2.68
C ALA A 102 -9.99 3.18 -1.59
N ARG A 103 -10.41 3.25 -0.32
CA ARG A 103 -9.57 3.16 0.87
C ARG A 103 -10.20 2.24 1.89
N PHE A 104 -9.37 1.58 2.66
CA PHE A 104 -9.79 0.78 3.80
C PHE A 104 -10.30 1.66 4.96
N ASN A 105 -11.09 1.08 5.84
CA ASN A 105 -11.38 1.67 7.12
C ASN A 105 -10.16 1.48 8.04
N ARG A 106 -9.83 2.50 8.81
CA ARG A 106 -8.72 2.42 9.74
C ARG A 106 -9.17 1.76 11.04
N THR A 107 -8.53 0.64 11.38
CA THR A 107 -8.65 0.09 12.74
C THR A 107 -7.91 1.02 13.71
N ARG A 108 -8.59 1.50 14.74
CA ARG A 108 -8.00 2.32 15.80
C ARG A 108 -7.77 1.44 17.02
N SER A 109 -6.53 1.36 17.49
CA SER A 109 -6.28 0.91 18.85
C SER A 109 -6.76 1.96 19.85
N SER A 110 -7.21 1.53 21.01
CA SER A 110 -7.76 2.43 22.07
C SER A 110 -6.77 3.52 22.49
N GLU A 111 -5.46 3.25 22.46
CA GLU A 111 -4.41 4.21 22.80
C GLU A 111 -4.18 5.26 21.70
N GLU A 112 -4.27 4.86 20.42
CA GLU A 112 -4.14 5.79 19.30
C GLU A 112 -5.34 6.75 19.19
N ALA A 113 -6.52 6.35 19.68
CA ALA A 113 -7.72 7.19 19.62
C ALA A 113 -7.61 8.46 20.49
N LEU A 114 -6.89 8.41 21.59
CA LEU A 114 -6.68 9.55 22.50
C LEU A 114 -5.62 10.53 21.99
N LEU A 115 -4.49 10.01 21.48
CA LEU A 115 -3.37 10.83 21.00
C LEU A 115 -3.64 11.44 19.61
N SER A 116 -4.44 10.78 18.78
CA SER A 116 -4.74 11.26 17.42
C SER A 116 -5.65 12.50 17.38
N ARG A 117 -6.36 12.79 18.46
CA ARG A 117 -7.19 14.01 18.56
C ARG A 117 -6.36 15.29 18.66
N ILE A 118 -5.12 15.19 19.16
CA ILE A 118 -4.28 16.36 19.46
C ILE A 118 -3.24 16.62 18.35
N PHE A 119 -2.78 15.57 17.64
CA PHE A 119 -1.74 15.68 16.61
C PHE A 119 -2.11 14.93 15.31
N ALA A 120 -3.24 15.28 14.70
CA ALA A 120 -3.69 14.67 13.47
C ALA A 120 -2.90 15.16 12.24
N THR A 121 -1.63 14.79 12.14
CA THR A 121 -0.96 14.80 10.83
C THR A 121 -1.61 13.71 9.97
N ARG A 122 -2.41 14.11 8.99
CA ARG A 122 -3.06 13.18 8.07
C ARG A 122 -1.98 12.44 7.30
N ARG A 123 -1.78 11.15 7.60
CA ARG A 123 -0.93 10.24 6.82
C ARG A 123 -1.78 9.75 5.63
N PRO A 124 -1.47 10.17 4.41
CA PRO A 124 -2.34 9.90 3.25
C PRO A 124 -2.53 8.42 2.93
N LEU A 125 -1.53 7.57 3.29
CA LEU A 125 -1.56 6.13 3.08
C LEU A 125 -1.93 5.30 4.32
N ALA A 126 -2.25 5.95 5.45
CA ALA A 126 -2.65 5.22 6.65
C ALA A 126 -3.89 4.33 6.46
N GLU A 127 -4.63 4.56 5.41
CA GLU A 127 -5.84 3.82 5.01
C GLU A 127 -5.62 3.00 3.73
N GLY A 128 -4.39 2.91 3.25
CA GLY A 128 -4.09 2.36 1.92
C GLY A 128 -4.82 3.11 0.80
N LEU A 129 -4.53 2.76 -0.44
CA LEU A 129 -5.24 3.28 -1.60
C LEU A 129 -5.34 2.21 -2.67
N VAL A 130 -6.56 1.81 -3.02
CA VAL A 130 -6.86 1.01 -4.20
C VAL A 130 -7.23 1.97 -5.33
N ILE A 131 -6.57 1.85 -6.48
CA ILE A 131 -6.75 2.75 -7.64
C ILE A 131 -6.47 1.99 -8.94
N SER A 132 -7.15 2.32 -10.02
CA SER A 132 -6.84 1.73 -11.32
C SER A 132 -5.46 2.18 -11.81
N ARG A 133 -4.73 1.29 -12.48
CA ARG A 133 -3.39 1.57 -13.00
C ARG A 133 -3.37 2.78 -13.95
N PRO A 134 -4.30 2.93 -14.91
CA PRO A 134 -4.34 4.11 -15.78
C PRO A 134 -4.51 5.42 -15.00
N GLN A 135 -5.36 5.43 -13.98
CA GLN A 135 -5.57 6.61 -13.15
C GLN A 135 -4.33 6.95 -12.31
N ALA A 136 -3.69 5.95 -11.71
CA ALA A 136 -2.44 6.16 -10.99
C ALA A 136 -1.34 6.71 -11.91
N ALA A 137 -1.20 6.14 -13.12
CA ALA A 137 -0.23 6.59 -14.12
C ALA A 137 -0.47 8.05 -14.55
N SER A 138 -1.72 8.47 -14.69
CA SER A 138 -2.06 9.85 -15.04
C SER A 138 -1.70 10.88 -13.95
N LEU A 139 -1.64 10.44 -12.69
CA LEU A 139 -1.32 11.28 -11.53
C LEU A 139 0.17 11.27 -11.19
N ALA A 140 0.88 10.21 -11.56
CA ALA A 140 2.29 10.05 -11.26
C ALA A 140 3.15 11.02 -12.07
N LYS A 141 4.12 11.63 -11.37
CA LYS A 141 5.16 12.45 -11.99
C LYS A 141 6.51 12.00 -11.44
N PRO A 142 7.60 12.15 -12.19
CA PRO A 142 8.94 11.85 -11.71
C PRO A 142 9.22 12.52 -10.35
N GLY A 143 9.80 11.78 -9.41
CA GLY A 143 10.13 12.26 -8.07
C GLY A 143 8.97 12.35 -7.08
N MET A 144 7.75 11.95 -7.46
CA MET A 144 6.63 11.86 -6.53
C MET A 144 6.71 10.59 -5.67
N ASP A 145 6.18 10.69 -4.46
CA ASP A 145 5.94 9.57 -3.55
C ASP A 145 4.48 9.07 -3.60
N CYS A 146 4.25 7.88 -3.07
CA CYS A 146 2.90 7.30 -2.93
C CYS A 146 1.94 8.22 -2.18
N ALA A 147 2.42 8.90 -1.14
CA ALA A 147 1.62 9.80 -0.32
C ALA A 147 1.11 11.00 -1.12
N SER A 148 1.91 11.50 -2.05
CA SER A 148 1.53 12.62 -2.94
C SER A 148 0.41 12.23 -3.91
N ILE A 149 0.44 11.02 -4.45
CA ILE A 149 -0.66 10.48 -5.26
C ILE A 149 -1.91 10.36 -4.40
N ALA A 150 -1.77 9.76 -3.22
CA ALA A 150 -2.89 9.54 -2.31
C ALA A 150 -3.58 10.85 -1.87
N ARG A 151 -2.84 11.96 -1.70
CA ARG A 151 -3.44 13.27 -1.37
C ARG A 151 -4.32 13.84 -2.48
N LYS A 152 -4.05 13.52 -3.73
CA LYS A 152 -4.77 14.05 -4.90
C LYS A 152 -6.08 13.31 -5.19
N VAL A 153 -6.33 12.20 -4.51
CA VAL A 153 -7.40 11.28 -4.86
C VAL A 153 -8.51 11.30 -3.81
N LYS A 154 -9.73 11.56 -4.25
CA LYS A 154 -10.95 11.29 -3.47
C LYS A 154 -11.31 9.82 -3.65
N ALA A 155 -11.50 9.09 -2.57
CA ALA A 155 -11.71 7.65 -2.59
C ALA A 155 -12.93 7.24 -1.78
N ARG A 156 -13.62 6.18 -2.22
CA ARG A 156 -14.70 5.52 -1.48
C ARG A 156 -14.14 4.74 -0.29
N ARG A 157 -14.99 4.40 0.66
CA ARG A 157 -14.65 3.50 1.76
C ARG A 157 -14.98 2.05 1.39
N LEU A 158 -13.99 1.17 1.59
CA LEU A 158 -14.19 -0.28 1.57
C LEU A 158 -14.72 -0.73 2.94
N SER A 159 -15.39 -1.87 2.97
CA SER A 159 -15.77 -2.52 4.24
C SER A 159 -14.58 -3.22 4.94
N GLY A 160 -13.44 -3.38 4.25
CA GLY A 160 -12.22 -3.93 4.82
C GLY A 160 -11.47 -2.96 5.73
N GLU A 161 -10.67 -3.50 6.62
CA GLU A 161 -9.91 -2.74 7.61
C GLU A 161 -8.40 -2.83 7.41
N ILE A 162 -7.72 -1.76 7.80
CA ILE A 162 -6.27 -1.65 7.83
C ILE A 162 -5.80 -1.03 9.15
N SER A 163 -4.80 -1.62 9.76
CA SER A 163 -4.05 -1.02 10.86
C SER A 163 -2.89 -0.23 10.27
N ALA A 164 -2.83 1.06 10.56
CA ALA A 164 -1.74 1.91 10.08
C ALA A 164 -0.40 1.52 10.72
N ALA A 165 0.70 1.86 10.04
CA ALA A 165 2.03 1.69 10.60
C ALA A 165 2.16 2.43 11.94
N PRO A 166 2.86 1.85 12.94
CA PRO A 166 3.17 2.54 14.18
C PRO A 166 3.92 3.86 13.91
N ARG A 167 3.69 4.87 14.76
CA ARG A 167 4.48 6.09 14.73
C ARG A 167 5.85 5.81 15.36
N HIS A 168 6.89 6.39 14.82
CA HIS A 168 8.18 6.50 15.48
C HIS A 168 8.13 7.56 16.57
#